data_dee822f917b9afd8ea7909259eb03227
#
_entry.id   dee822f917b9afd8ea7909259eb03227
#
_cell.length_a   1.000
_cell.length_b   1.000
_cell.length_c   1.000
_cell.angle_alpha   90.00
_cell.angle_beta   90.00
_cell.angle_gamma   90.00
#
_symmetry.space_group_name_H-M   'P 1'
#
loop_
_entity.id
_entity.type
_entity.pdbx_description
1 polymer ?
#
loop_
_entity_poly.entity_id
_entity_poly.type
_entity_poly.pdbx_seq_one_letter_code
_entity_poly.pdbx_strand_id
1 'polypeptide(L)'
;MAALKIAGLVVSLLIVILGTLWILYVRAPAPEMVCEHKIAITLAEVGDQHGDAAANLLDQLRLQCVKEKRKLLELRGKIVYARQAKCIMAATTLSAAETCG
;
A
#
# COMPACT_ATOMS: atom_id res chain seq x y z
N MET A 1 35.73 2.85 28.85
CA MET A 1 35.68 3.48 27.51
C MET A 1 35.21 2.51 26.44
N ALA A 2 35.67 1.26 26.42
CA ALA A 2 35.17 0.24 25.49
C ALA A 2 33.65 -0.04 25.67
N ALA A 3 33.14 -0.03 26.90
CA ALA A 3 31.74 -0.25 27.18
C ALA A 3 30.84 0.84 26.58
N LEU A 4 31.27 2.09 26.57
CA LEU A 4 30.54 3.21 25.97
C LEU A 4 30.47 3.08 24.44
N LYS A 5 31.56 2.62 23.80
CA LYS A 5 31.60 2.39 22.36
C LYS A 5 30.68 1.23 21.96
N ILE A 6 30.69 0.16 22.73
CA ILE A 6 29.81 -1.00 22.50
C ILE A 6 28.34 -0.60 22.69
N ALA A 7 28.03 0.15 23.75
CA ALA A 7 26.69 0.65 24.01
C ALA A 7 26.19 1.54 22.86
N GLY A 8 27.04 2.43 22.35
CA GLY A 8 26.72 3.28 21.21
C GLY A 8 26.42 2.48 19.94
N LEU A 9 27.22 1.45 19.67
CA LEU A 9 27.00 0.55 18.53
C LEU A 9 25.68 -0.22 18.65
N VAL A 10 25.39 -0.74 19.84
CA VAL A 10 24.14 -1.48 20.09
C VAL A 10 22.94 -0.57 19.91
N VAL A 11 22.98 0.63 20.44
CA VAL A 11 21.88 1.61 20.31
C VAL A 11 21.68 1.97 18.84
N SER A 12 22.74 2.25 18.09
CA SER A 12 22.67 2.55 16.67
C SER A 12 22.06 1.42 15.88
N LEU A 13 22.47 0.19 16.18
CA LEU A 13 21.94 -1.01 15.53
C LEU A 13 20.44 -1.18 15.79
N LEU A 14 20.02 -0.97 17.04
CA LEU A 14 18.61 -1.04 17.42
C LEU A 14 17.76 0.01 16.68
N ILE A 15 18.27 1.23 16.56
CA ILE A 15 17.57 2.30 15.83
C ILE A 15 17.39 1.92 14.35
N VAL A 16 18.43 1.39 13.73
CA VAL A 16 18.38 0.94 12.32
C VAL A 16 17.37 -0.20 12.16
N ILE A 17 17.40 -1.20 13.04
CA ILE A 17 16.47 -2.33 13.01
C ILE A 17 15.04 -1.85 13.19
N LEU A 18 14.77 -1.02 14.19
CA LEU A 18 13.42 -0.48 14.46
C LEU A 18 12.93 0.38 13.29
N GLY A 19 13.78 1.23 12.73
CA GLY A 19 13.45 2.04 11.57
C GLY A 19 13.12 1.18 10.34
N THR A 20 13.90 0.15 10.10
CA THR A 20 13.67 -0.80 9.00
C THR A 20 12.36 -1.56 9.18
N LEU A 21 12.08 -2.05 10.38
CA LEU A 21 10.83 -2.74 10.69
C LEU A 21 9.63 -1.81 10.52
N TRP A 22 9.75 -0.55 10.94
CA TRP A 22 8.72 0.46 10.76
C TRP A 22 8.39 0.66 9.27
N ILE A 23 9.42 0.84 8.44
CA ILE A 23 9.25 1.03 7.00
C ILE A 23 8.63 -0.20 6.35
N LEU A 24 9.06 -1.40 6.74
CA LEU A 24 8.60 -2.65 6.13
C LEU A 24 7.18 -3.05 6.56
N TYR A 25 6.81 -2.84 7.83
CA TYR A 25 5.58 -3.39 8.39
C TYR A 25 4.49 -2.36 8.72
N VAL A 26 4.87 -1.13 8.99
CA VAL A 26 3.92 -0.10 9.45
C VAL A 26 3.66 0.95 8.38
N ARG A 27 4.71 1.36 7.67
CA ARG A 27 4.56 2.36 6.62
C ARG A 27 3.89 1.72 5.40
N ALA A 28 2.72 2.23 5.06
CA ALA A 28 1.95 1.74 3.92
C ALA A 28 1.71 2.87 2.91
N PRO A 29 1.55 2.55 1.62
CA PRO A 29 1.11 3.53 0.63
C PRO A 29 -0.24 4.12 1.04
N ALA A 30 -0.48 5.39 0.68
CA ALA A 30 -1.77 6.02 0.93
C ALA A 30 -2.89 5.28 0.16
N PRO A 31 -4.12 5.24 0.69
CA PRO A 31 -5.24 4.58 0.00
C PRO A 31 -5.43 5.08 -1.43
N GLU A 32 -5.21 6.37 -1.67
CA GLU A 32 -5.30 6.98 -2.99
C GLU A 32 -4.31 6.36 -3.98
N MET A 33 -3.06 6.14 -3.56
CA MET A 33 -2.02 5.52 -4.39
C MET A 33 -2.34 4.07 -4.73
N VAL A 34 -2.81 3.30 -3.77
CA VAL A 34 -3.20 1.89 -3.94
C VAL A 34 -4.35 1.79 -4.94
N CYS A 35 -5.35 2.64 -4.79
CA CYS A 35 -6.51 2.64 -5.67
C CYS A 35 -6.15 3.08 -7.08
N GLU A 36 -5.29 4.07 -7.24
CA GLU A 36 -4.81 4.49 -8.57
C GLU A 36 -4.01 3.39 -9.27
N HIS A 37 -3.17 2.68 -8.55
CA HIS A 37 -2.42 1.55 -9.09
C HIS A 37 -3.37 0.44 -9.58
N LYS A 38 -4.39 0.12 -8.78
CA LYS A 38 -5.41 -0.87 -9.14
C LYS A 38 -6.19 -0.45 -10.38
N ILE A 39 -6.56 0.82 -10.48
CA ILE A 39 -7.24 1.37 -11.65
C ILE A 39 -6.34 1.33 -12.88
N ALA A 40 -5.06 1.66 -12.74
CA ALA A 40 -4.09 1.60 -13.83
C ALA A 40 -3.94 0.18 -14.38
N ILE A 41 -3.89 -0.83 -13.51
CA ILE A 41 -3.86 -2.25 -13.91
C ILE A 41 -5.14 -2.61 -14.67
N THR A 42 -6.29 -2.19 -14.16
CA THR A 42 -7.59 -2.45 -14.80
C THR A 42 -7.66 -1.85 -16.19
N LEU A 43 -7.20 -0.62 -16.36
CA LEU A 43 -7.16 0.06 -17.65
C LEU A 43 -6.23 -0.64 -18.62
N ALA A 44 -5.08 -1.11 -18.16
CA ALA A 44 -4.11 -1.82 -19.00
C ALA A 44 -4.69 -3.15 -19.52
N GLU A 45 -5.51 -3.83 -18.73
CA GLU A 45 -6.15 -5.09 -19.13
C GLU A 45 -7.36 -4.90 -20.04
N VAL A 46 -8.17 -3.86 -19.76
CA VAL A 46 -9.42 -3.60 -20.50
C VAL A 46 -9.18 -2.83 -21.80
N GLY A 47 -8.04 -2.09 -21.90
CA GLY A 47 -7.71 -1.30 -23.08
C GLY A 47 -8.33 0.09 -23.07
N ASP A 48 -8.04 0.85 -24.13
CA ASP A 48 -8.34 2.29 -24.22
C ASP A 48 -9.75 2.62 -24.71
N GLN A 49 -10.75 1.81 -24.42
CA GLN A 49 -12.13 2.14 -24.77
C GLN A 49 -12.73 3.15 -23.80
N HIS A 50 -12.31 4.41 -23.93
CA HIS A 50 -12.74 5.46 -23.04
C HIS A 50 -13.73 6.41 -23.70
N GLY A 51 -15.01 6.34 -23.28
CA GLY A 51 -15.95 7.43 -23.45
C GLY A 51 -16.05 8.24 -22.17
N ASP A 52 -16.76 9.37 -22.19
CA ASP A 52 -17.00 10.22 -21.01
C ASP A 52 -17.70 9.44 -19.89
N ALA A 53 -18.59 8.51 -20.23
CA ALA A 53 -19.25 7.65 -19.27
C ALA A 53 -18.26 6.72 -18.55
N ALA A 54 -17.24 6.21 -19.25
CA ALA A 54 -16.20 5.37 -18.66
C ALA A 54 -15.33 6.18 -17.69
N ALA A 55 -15.01 7.43 -18.01
CA ALA A 55 -14.24 8.32 -17.13
C ALA A 55 -15.01 8.59 -15.83
N ASN A 56 -16.30 8.86 -15.90
CA ASN A 56 -17.15 9.04 -14.72
C ASN A 56 -17.24 7.78 -13.86
N LEU A 57 -17.35 6.63 -14.49
CA LEU A 57 -17.37 5.34 -13.79
C LEU A 57 -16.05 5.09 -13.07
N LEU A 58 -14.92 5.39 -13.70
CA LEU A 58 -13.60 5.25 -13.09
C LEU A 58 -13.43 6.16 -11.87
N ASP A 59 -13.92 7.40 -11.92
CA ASP A 59 -13.90 8.30 -10.79
C ASP A 59 -14.73 7.77 -9.63
N GLN A 60 -15.90 7.22 -9.88
CA GLN A 60 -16.74 6.60 -8.86
C GLN A 60 -16.06 5.37 -8.26
N LEU A 61 -15.43 4.53 -9.07
CA LEU A 61 -14.68 3.37 -8.60
C LEU A 61 -13.49 3.80 -7.75
N ARG A 62 -12.80 4.87 -8.12
CA ARG A 62 -11.70 5.42 -7.34
C ARG A 62 -12.17 5.88 -5.96
N LEU A 63 -13.23 6.66 -5.89
CA LEU A 63 -13.80 7.13 -4.63
C LEU A 63 -14.24 5.99 -3.74
N GLN A 64 -14.90 4.99 -4.30
CA GLN A 64 -15.35 3.81 -3.58
C GLN A 64 -14.16 3.00 -3.06
N CYS A 65 -13.13 2.81 -3.88
CA CYS A 65 -11.92 2.10 -3.50
C CYS A 65 -11.22 2.78 -2.32
N VAL A 66 -11.03 4.10 -2.37
CA VAL A 66 -10.42 4.88 -1.28
C VAL A 66 -11.24 4.73 0.00
N LYS A 67 -12.56 4.82 -0.09
CA LYS A 67 -13.46 4.65 1.05
C LYS A 67 -13.32 3.27 1.68
N GLU A 68 -13.28 2.22 0.87
CA GLU A 68 -13.09 0.86 1.36
C GLU A 68 -11.72 0.65 2.03
N LYS A 69 -10.66 1.22 1.46
CA LYS A 69 -9.31 1.12 2.03
C LYS A 69 -9.19 1.87 3.35
N ARG A 70 -9.80 3.03 3.47
CA ARG A 70 -9.85 3.76 4.74
C ARG A 70 -10.62 2.99 5.81
N LYS A 71 -11.73 2.38 5.43
CA LYS A 71 -12.52 1.54 6.32
C LYS A 71 -11.72 0.33 6.79
N LEU A 72 -10.98 -0.31 5.91
CA LEU A 72 -10.09 -1.42 6.26
C LEU A 72 -9.02 -0.96 7.26
N LEU A 73 -8.43 0.21 7.05
CA LEU A 73 -7.43 0.78 7.95
C LEU A 73 -7.99 1.02 9.34
N GLU A 74 -9.21 1.52 9.45
CA GLU A 74 -9.88 1.79 10.72
C GLU A 74 -10.32 0.51 11.44
N LEU A 75 -10.85 -0.47 10.71
CA LEU A 75 -11.42 -1.68 11.30
C LEU A 75 -10.41 -2.77 11.59
N ARG A 76 -9.43 -2.96 10.71
CA ARG A 76 -8.47 -4.06 10.81
C ARG A 76 -7.07 -3.62 11.19
N GLY A 77 -6.81 -2.32 11.26
CA GLY A 77 -5.55 -1.75 11.68
C GLY A 77 -4.51 -1.62 10.57
N LYS A 78 -3.43 -0.92 10.91
CA LYS A 78 -2.39 -0.53 9.96
C LYS A 78 -1.60 -1.70 9.40
N ILE A 79 -1.38 -2.75 10.17
CA ILE A 79 -0.56 -3.90 9.75
C ILE A 79 -1.26 -4.67 8.64
N VAL A 80 -2.55 -4.95 8.80
CA VAL A 80 -3.35 -5.65 7.78
C VAL A 80 -3.46 -4.81 6.52
N TYR A 81 -3.74 -3.53 6.68
CA TYR A 81 -3.78 -2.58 5.57
C TYR A 81 -2.44 -2.50 4.83
N ALA A 82 -1.33 -2.38 5.56
CA ALA A 82 0.01 -2.30 4.97
C ALA A 82 0.34 -3.55 4.15
N ARG A 83 0.01 -4.72 4.66
CA ARG A 83 0.24 -5.99 3.96
C ARG A 83 -0.56 -6.05 2.65
N GLN A 84 -1.84 -5.71 2.70
CA GLN A 84 -2.70 -5.70 1.53
C GLN A 84 -2.26 -4.65 0.51
N ALA A 85 -1.95 -3.44 0.97
CA ALA A 85 -1.52 -2.34 0.12
C ALA A 85 -0.22 -2.66 -0.62
N LYS A 86 0.76 -3.23 0.07
CA LYS A 86 2.03 -3.64 -0.54
C LYS A 86 1.83 -4.75 -1.57
N CYS A 87 0.95 -5.70 -1.28
CA CYS A 87 0.60 -6.77 -2.22
C CYS A 87 -0.01 -6.18 -3.49
N ILE A 88 -0.97 -5.28 -3.38
CA ILE A 88 -1.62 -4.63 -4.52
C ILE A 88 -0.62 -3.80 -5.32
N MET A 89 0.24 -3.03 -4.65
CA MET A 89 1.26 -2.22 -5.34
C MET A 89 2.27 -3.06 -6.11
N ALA A 90 2.57 -4.27 -5.65
CA ALA A 90 3.46 -5.20 -6.35
C ALA A 90 2.75 -5.99 -7.45
N ALA A 91 1.42 -5.99 -7.49
CA ALA A 91 0.65 -6.71 -8.49
C ALA A 91 0.77 -6.03 -9.86
N THR A 92 0.90 -6.84 -10.92
CA THR A 92 0.94 -6.36 -12.31
C THR A 92 -0.33 -6.70 -13.07
N THR A 93 -1.17 -7.55 -12.51
CA THR A 93 -2.46 -7.95 -13.11
C THR A 93 -3.59 -7.74 -12.11
N LEU A 94 -4.80 -7.57 -12.63
CA LEU A 94 -5.99 -7.41 -11.78
C LEU A 94 -6.24 -8.66 -10.94
N SER A 95 -6.05 -9.84 -11.53
CA SER A 95 -6.18 -11.12 -10.83
C SER A 95 -5.23 -11.22 -9.65
N ALA A 96 -3.95 -10.83 -9.83
CA ALA A 96 -2.97 -10.80 -8.75
C ALA A 96 -3.36 -9.80 -7.65
N ALA A 97 -3.89 -8.63 -8.02
CA ALA A 97 -4.36 -7.63 -7.06
C ALA A 97 -5.56 -8.13 -6.25
N GLU A 98 -6.48 -8.85 -6.86
CA GLU A 98 -7.65 -9.42 -6.18
C GLU A 98 -7.28 -10.50 -5.17
N THR A 99 -6.23 -11.25 -5.42
CA THR A 99 -5.77 -12.28 -4.46
C THR A 99 -5.14 -11.69 -3.19
N CYS A 100 -4.83 -10.41 -3.18
CA CYS A 100 -4.28 -9.72 -2.00
C CYS A 100 -5.33 -9.49 -0.90
N GLY A 101 -6.56 -9.50 -1.23
CA GLY A 101 -7.66 -9.28 -0.30
C GLY A 101 -8.40 -10.53 -0.03
#